data_b069c1ff3c40e0e46e3c0cf72ffffc16
#
_entry.id   b069c1ff3c40e0e46e3c0cf72ffffc16
#
_cell.length_a   1.000
_cell.length_b   1.000
_cell.length_c   1.000
_cell.angle_alpha   90.00
_cell.angle_beta   90.00
_cell.angle_gamma   90.00
#
_symmetry.space_group_name_H-M   'P 1'
#
loop_
_entity.id
_entity.type
_entity.pdbx_description
1 polymer ?
#
loop_
_entity_poly.entity_id
_entity_poly.type
_entity_poly.pdbx_seq_one_letter_code
_entity_poly.pdbx_strand_id
1 'polypeptide(L)'
;MKKMTALLLASVMTVSLAACGGNDDDDAASSGPGTQITAAETDETEATHTIKIGVFEPTTGENSNGGKQEVLGIRYANAIVPTVELNGTVYNIELVEADNQSDKVAAVAAAESLIAEGVAGVIGSYGSGVSNAAGQTFADANVPAIGASCTNPQVTAGNKYYFRTTFMDPFQGRVIASYAAEQGYRT
;
A
#
# COMPACT_ATOMS: atom_id res chain seq x y z
N MET A 1 16.16 17.01 -49.77
CA MET A 1 16.89 18.30 -49.64
C MET A 1 16.66 18.86 -48.23
N LYS A 2 17.76 19.25 -47.59
CA LYS A 2 17.94 20.03 -46.35
C LYS A 2 17.70 19.28 -45.01
N LYS A 3 18.83 18.84 -44.48
CA LYS A 3 19.12 18.54 -43.06
C LYS A 3 19.11 19.85 -42.28
N MET A 4 18.50 19.86 -41.08
CA MET A 4 18.80 20.87 -40.07
C MET A 4 19.16 20.18 -38.78
N THR A 5 20.42 20.31 -38.45
CA THR A 5 21.06 19.91 -37.20
C THR A 5 20.81 21.01 -36.17
N ALA A 6 20.22 20.73 -35.03
CA ALA A 6 20.14 21.63 -33.88
C ALA A 6 21.03 21.12 -32.75
N LEU A 7 22.07 21.90 -32.50
CA LEU A 7 23.03 21.75 -31.41
C LEU A 7 22.47 22.44 -30.18
N LEU A 8 22.36 21.72 -29.04
CA LEU A 8 21.97 22.30 -27.75
C LEU A 8 23.14 22.21 -26.77
N LEU A 9 23.60 23.40 -26.38
CA LEU A 9 24.63 23.64 -25.36
C LEU A 9 24.12 23.29 -23.98
N ALA A 10 24.90 22.50 -23.25
CA ALA A 10 24.76 22.31 -21.82
C ALA A 10 25.47 23.44 -21.07
N SER A 11 24.75 24.19 -20.24
CA SER A 11 25.31 25.14 -19.27
C SER A 11 25.36 24.51 -17.87
N VAL A 12 26.57 24.25 -17.42
CA VAL A 12 26.88 23.91 -16.03
C VAL A 12 26.99 25.21 -15.25
N MET A 13 26.13 25.40 -14.24
CA MET A 13 26.31 26.45 -13.22
C MET A 13 26.69 25.80 -11.90
N THR A 14 27.97 25.87 -11.57
CA THR A 14 28.50 25.66 -10.22
C THR A 14 28.34 26.94 -9.41
N VAL A 15 27.60 26.90 -8.32
CA VAL A 15 27.60 27.96 -7.31
C VAL A 15 28.29 27.45 -6.05
N SER A 16 29.49 27.90 -5.82
CA SER A 16 30.22 27.78 -4.57
C SER A 16 29.87 28.98 -3.67
N LEU A 17 29.33 28.74 -2.48
CA LEU A 17 29.28 29.74 -1.40
C LEU A 17 30.19 29.28 -0.27
N ALA A 18 31.31 29.98 -0.11
CA ALA A 18 32.05 30.02 1.11
C ALA A 18 31.60 31.22 1.92
N ALA A 19 31.30 31.05 3.22
CA ALA A 19 31.21 32.15 4.16
C ALA A 19 31.75 31.72 5.51
N CYS A 20 32.74 32.48 5.97
CA CYS A 20 33.39 32.52 7.28
C CYS A 20 32.39 32.85 8.40
N GLY A 21 32.51 32.19 9.61
CA GLY A 21 33.39 32.72 10.65
C GLY A 21 32.59 33.42 11.75
N GLY A 22 32.72 32.96 13.00
CA GLY A 22 32.31 33.69 14.21
C GLY A 22 32.12 32.78 15.41
N ASN A 23 33.08 32.82 16.34
CA ASN A 23 33.09 32.20 17.68
C ASN A 23 32.00 32.86 18.55
N ASP A 24 31.40 32.17 19.51
CA ASP A 24 31.79 32.14 20.94
C ASP A 24 30.70 31.41 21.77
N ASP A 25 31.23 30.53 22.64
CA ASP A 25 30.88 30.20 24.02
C ASP A 25 29.53 29.57 24.46
N ASP A 26 29.72 28.38 25.07
CA ASP A 26 29.08 27.81 26.27
C ASP A 26 27.58 27.52 26.31
N ASP A 27 27.19 26.23 26.23
CA ASP A 27 26.67 25.53 27.42
C ASP A 27 26.45 24.03 27.14
N ALA A 28 26.80 23.21 28.13
CA ALA A 28 26.72 21.77 28.12
C ALA A 28 25.32 21.23 28.27
N ALA A 29 24.90 20.36 27.35
CA ALA A 29 23.78 19.44 27.57
C ALA A 29 23.96 18.11 26.81
N SER A 30 24.24 17.08 27.59
CA SER A 30 23.88 15.66 27.45
C SER A 30 23.69 15.10 26.04
N SER A 31 24.72 14.48 25.51
CA SER A 31 24.70 13.58 24.36
C SER A 31 24.11 12.22 24.74
N GLY A 32 22.85 11.96 24.38
CA GLY A 32 22.34 10.60 24.23
C GLY A 32 22.85 9.99 22.92
N PRO A 33 23.07 8.66 22.84
CA PRO A 33 23.59 8.03 21.63
C PRO A 33 22.48 8.07 20.55
N GLY A 34 22.60 9.01 19.64
CA GLY A 34 21.81 9.01 18.41
C GLY A 34 22.23 7.82 17.57
N THR A 35 21.35 6.84 17.44
CA THR A 35 21.49 5.78 16.44
C THR A 35 21.45 6.45 15.07
N GLN A 36 22.61 6.64 14.46
CA GLN A 36 22.68 6.97 13.05
C GLN A 36 22.15 5.77 12.28
N ILE A 37 20.95 5.91 11.71
CA ILE A 37 20.49 5.02 10.66
C ILE A 37 21.35 5.39 9.45
N THR A 38 22.45 4.68 9.26
CA THR A 38 23.16 4.68 7.98
C THR A 38 22.19 4.09 6.97
N ALA A 39 21.76 4.90 6.01
CA ALA A 39 21.15 4.38 4.80
C ALA A 39 22.13 3.35 4.24
N ALA A 40 21.71 2.09 4.18
CA ALA A 40 22.45 1.09 3.45
C ALA A 40 22.56 1.59 2.02
N GLU A 41 23.79 1.73 1.52
CA GLU A 41 24.04 1.88 0.09
C GLU A 41 23.45 0.62 -0.55
N THR A 42 22.23 0.76 -1.11
CA THR A 42 21.66 -0.28 -1.95
C THR A 42 22.50 -0.28 -3.22
N ASP A 43 23.25 -1.35 -3.41
CA ASP A 43 23.78 -1.74 -4.70
C ASP A 43 22.58 -1.73 -5.66
N GLU A 44 22.48 -0.72 -6.52
CA GLU A 44 21.40 -0.57 -7.50
C GLU A 44 21.56 -1.66 -8.56
N THR A 45 21.21 -2.89 -8.20
CA THR A 45 20.91 -3.93 -9.17
C THR A 45 19.60 -3.50 -9.82
N GLU A 46 19.68 -2.90 -10.99
CA GLU A 46 18.53 -2.40 -11.75
C GLU A 46 17.52 -3.55 -11.91
N ALA A 47 16.36 -3.41 -11.26
CA ALA A 47 15.34 -4.44 -11.31
C ALA A 47 14.78 -4.51 -12.74
N THR A 48 15.07 -5.60 -13.44
CA THR A 48 14.68 -5.83 -14.84
C THR A 48 13.29 -6.43 -14.99
N HIS A 49 12.65 -6.79 -13.86
CA HIS A 49 11.36 -7.47 -13.82
C HIS A 49 10.37 -6.68 -12.98
N THR A 50 9.07 -6.86 -13.26
CA THR A 50 8.00 -6.18 -12.52
C THR A 50 6.98 -7.19 -12.02
N ILE A 51 6.53 -7.00 -10.78
CA ILE A 51 5.37 -7.68 -10.19
C ILE A 51 4.27 -6.63 -10.01
N LYS A 52 3.11 -6.86 -10.63
CA LYS A 52 1.93 -6.01 -10.45
C LYS A 52 1.14 -6.46 -9.23
N ILE A 53 0.82 -5.51 -8.35
CA ILE A 53 -0.07 -5.69 -7.20
C ILE A 53 -1.31 -4.84 -7.40
N GLY A 54 -2.47 -5.48 -7.39
CA GLY A 54 -3.75 -4.80 -7.50
C GLY A 54 -4.11 -4.05 -6.22
N VAL A 55 -4.62 -2.83 -6.36
CA VAL A 55 -5.19 -2.03 -5.29
C VAL A 55 -6.70 -1.93 -5.54
N PHE A 56 -7.47 -2.70 -4.78
CA PHE A 56 -8.90 -2.86 -4.95
C PHE A 56 -9.66 -2.11 -3.86
N GLU A 57 -9.82 -0.79 -4.02
CA GLU A 57 -10.36 0.07 -2.97
C GLU A 57 -11.45 1.00 -3.49
N PRO A 58 -12.43 1.42 -2.65
CA PRO A 58 -13.38 2.45 -3.03
C PRO A 58 -12.70 3.82 -2.97
N THR A 59 -12.35 4.38 -4.11
CA THR A 59 -11.90 5.78 -4.20
C THR A 59 -13.04 6.75 -4.48
N THR A 60 -14.19 6.22 -4.88
CA THR A 60 -15.48 6.91 -4.99
C THR A 60 -16.59 6.14 -4.26
N GLY A 61 -17.79 6.70 -4.20
CA GLY A 61 -18.94 6.10 -3.52
C GLY A 61 -18.95 6.32 -2.00
N GLU A 62 -19.84 5.58 -1.32
CA GLU A 62 -20.19 5.79 0.10
C GLU A 62 -18.98 5.65 1.05
N ASN A 63 -18.13 4.67 0.83
CA ASN A 63 -16.99 4.37 1.69
C ASN A 63 -15.67 4.98 1.20
N SER A 64 -15.71 5.92 0.27
CA SER A 64 -14.50 6.46 -0.39
C SER A 64 -13.50 7.12 0.57
N ASN A 65 -13.96 7.67 1.70
CA ASN A 65 -13.05 8.26 2.68
C ASN A 65 -12.13 7.21 3.32
N GLY A 66 -12.67 6.05 3.67
CA GLY A 66 -11.90 4.94 4.21
C GLY A 66 -10.97 4.31 3.16
N GLY A 67 -11.52 4.03 1.97
CA GLY A 67 -10.73 3.46 0.88
C GLY A 67 -9.54 4.32 0.46
N LYS A 68 -9.72 5.64 0.39
CA LYS A 68 -8.60 6.56 0.11
C LYS A 68 -7.49 6.51 1.17
N GLN A 69 -7.83 6.27 2.44
CA GLN A 69 -6.83 6.10 3.49
C GLN A 69 -6.05 4.79 3.32
N GLU A 70 -6.73 3.70 2.93
CA GLU A 70 -6.06 2.44 2.62
C GLU A 70 -5.15 2.57 1.40
N VAL A 71 -5.61 3.22 0.32
CA VAL A 71 -4.77 3.54 -0.85
C VAL A 71 -3.52 4.32 -0.47
N LEU A 72 -3.63 5.33 0.40
CA LEU A 72 -2.47 6.08 0.89
C LEU A 72 -1.48 5.18 1.64
N GLY A 73 -1.99 4.26 2.48
CA GLY A 73 -1.16 3.28 3.19
C GLY A 73 -0.43 2.34 2.24
N ILE A 74 -1.12 1.84 1.21
CA ILE A 74 -0.54 0.95 0.19
C ILE A 74 0.54 1.67 -0.62
N ARG A 75 0.25 2.88 -1.09
CA ARG A 75 1.23 3.71 -1.82
C ARG A 75 2.45 4.05 -0.95
N TYR A 76 2.23 4.35 0.32
CA TYR A 76 3.32 4.62 1.27
C TYR A 76 4.20 3.39 1.47
N ALA A 77 3.60 2.20 1.67
CA ALA A 77 4.34 0.95 1.78
C ALA A 77 5.19 0.67 0.53
N ASN A 78 4.62 0.86 -0.66
CA ASN A 78 5.35 0.70 -1.93
C ASN A 78 6.48 1.74 -2.09
N ALA A 79 6.29 2.96 -1.62
CA ALA A 79 7.33 3.99 -1.68
C ALA A 79 8.53 3.68 -0.76
N ILE A 80 8.30 2.99 0.39
CA ILE A 80 9.38 2.56 1.29
C ILE A 80 10.06 1.28 0.79
N VAL A 81 9.28 0.34 0.24
CA VAL A 81 9.75 -0.96 -0.25
C VAL A 81 9.29 -1.14 -1.70
N PRO A 82 9.94 -0.46 -2.64
CA PRO A 82 9.52 -0.49 -4.06
C PRO A 82 9.91 -1.77 -4.78
N THR A 83 10.75 -2.59 -4.17
CA THR A 83 11.27 -3.81 -4.79
C THR A 83 11.16 -5.01 -3.86
N VAL A 84 11.16 -6.21 -4.43
CA VAL A 84 11.26 -7.47 -3.69
C VAL A 84 12.26 -8.39 -4.39
N GLU A 85 13.07 -9.10 -3.61
CA GLU A 85 13.96 -10.14 -4.11
C GLU A 85 13.30 -11.51 -3.96
N LEU A 86 13.18 -12.23 -5.07
CA LEU A 86 12.67 -13.60 -5.10
C LEU A 86 13.67 -14.51 -5.83
N ASN A 87 14.20 -15.50 -5.13
CA ASN A 87 15.19 -16.46 -5.67
C ASN A 87 16.40 -15.78 -6.34
N GLY A 88 16.90 -14.70 -5.76
CA GLY A 88 18.05 -13.96 -6.29
C GLY A 88 17.73 -13.01 -7.44
N THR A 89 16.46 -12.84 -7.79
CA THR A 89 16.02 -11.87 -8.80
C THR A 89 15.27 -10.73 -8.14
N VAL A 90 15.64 -9.49 -8.44
CA VAL A 90 14.99 -8.28 -7.94
C VAL A 90 13.85 -7.87 -8.89
N TYR A 91 12.68 -7.65 -8.31
CA TYR A 91 11.47 -7.23 -9.00
C TYR A 91 11.03 -5.86 -8.51
N ASN A 92 10.66 -4.97 -9.41
CA ASN A 92 9.92 -3.76 -9.07
C ASN A 92 8.47 -4.10 -8.72
N ILE A 93 7.91 -3.43 -7.72
CA ILE A 93 6.49 -3.50 -7.38
C ILE A 93 5.75 -2.37 -8.09
N GLU A 94 4.84 -2.72 -8.98
CA GLU A 94 3.93 -1.80 -9.66
C GLU A 94 2.54 -1.92 -9.05
N LEU A 95 1.94 -0.80 -8.64
CA LEU A 95 0.57 -0.76 -8.15
C LEU A 95 -0.41 -0.49 -9.28
N VAL A 96 -1.40 -1.38 -9.44
CA VAL A 96 -2.50 -1.23 -10.39
C VAL A 96 -3.78 -0.95 -9.60
N GLU A 97 -4.32 0.25 -9.70
CA GLU A 97 -5.46 0.69 -8.91
C GLU A 97 -6.79 0.50 -9.66
N ALA A 98 -7.79 -0.03 -8.97
CA ALA A 98 -9.16 -0.16 -9.46
C ALA A 98 -10.16 0.29 -8.40
N ASP A 99 -10.99 1.25 -8.75
CA ASP A 99 -12.07 1.78 -7.91
C ASP A 99 -13.29 0.86 -7.95
N ASN A 100 -13.65 0.26 -6.82
CA ASN A 100 -14.86 -0.56 -6.69
C ASN A 100 -16.11 0.25 -6.31
N GLN A 101 -15.98 1.58 -6.15
CA GLN A 101 -17.07 2.56 -5.95
C GLN A 101 -17.96 2.27 -4.73
N SER A 102 -17.55 1.42 -3.79
CA SER A 102 -18.41 0.90 -2.71
C SER A 102 -19.65 0.15 -3.24
N ASP A 103 -19.67 -0.24 -4.50
CA ASP A 103 -20.78 -0.92 -5.18
C ASP A 103 -20.41 -2.35 -5.54
N LYS A 104 -21.34 -3.30 -5.31
CA LYS A 104 -21.07 -4.72 -5.52
C LYS A 104 -20.90 -5.10 -7.00
N VAL A 105 -21.57 -4.41 -7.90
CA VAL A 105 -21.45 -4.68 -9.35
C VAL A 105 -20.15 -4.08 -9.87
N ALA A 106 -19.85 -2.84 -9.49
CA ALA A 106 -18.58 -2.20 -9.82
C ALA A 106 -17.39 -2.98 -9.23
N ALA A 107 -17.55 -3.59 -8.05
CA ALA A 107 -16.52 -4.42 -7.42
C ALA A 107 -16.14 -5.64 -8.27
N VAL A 108 -17.12 -6.32 -8.86
CA VAL A 108 -16.85 -7.46 -9.77
C VAL A 108 -16.09 -6.98 -11.01
N ALA A 109 -16.55 -5.89 -11.63
CA ALA A 109 -15.88 -5.32 -12.80
C ALA A 109 -14.45 -4.83 -12.50
N ALA A 110 -14.24 -4.22 -11.34
CA ALA A 110 -12.91 -3.80 -10.88
C ALA A 110 -11.98 -5.01 -10.66
N ALA A 111 -12.50 -6.11 -10.09
CA ALA A 111 -11.73 -7.34 -9.92
C ALA A 111 -11.34 -7.96 -11.27
N GLU A 112 -12.28 -8.04 -12.22
CA GLU A 112 -12.01 -8.53 -13.58
C GLU A 112 -10.95 -7.67 -14.29
N SER A 113 -11.00 -6.35 -14.11
CA SER A 113 -10.01 -5.43 -14.67
C SER A 113 -8.61 -5.70 -14.10
N LEU A 114 -8.47 -5.86 -12.78
CA LEU A 114 -7.19 -6.18 -12.15
C LEU A 114 -6.63 -7.52 -12.62
N ILE A 115 -7.49 -8.53 -12.76
CA ILE A 115 -7.10 -9.84 -13.28
C ILE A 115 -6.60 -9.73 -14.73
N ALA A 116 -7.29 -8.96 -15.57
CA ALA A 116 -6.89 -8.72 -16.95
C ALA A 116 -5.54 -7.98 -17.07
N GLU A 117 -5.21 -7.13 -16.09
CA GLU A 117 -3.89 -6.48 -15.98
C GLU A 117 -2.77 -7.43 -15.54
N GLY A 118 -3.10 -8.65 -15.14
CA GLY A 118 -2.13 -9.67 -14.77
C GLY A 118 -1.50 -9.44 -13.40
N VAL A 119 -2.27 -8.92 -12.42
CA VAL A 119 -1.78 -8.73 -11.06
C VAL A 119 -1.47 -10.08 -10.38
N ALA A 120 -0.37 -10.14 -9.65
CA ALA A 120 0.05 -11.34 -8.90
C ALA A 120 -0.73 -11.54 -7.60
N GLY A 121 -1.32 -10.47 -7.07
CA GLY A 121 -2.16 -10.46 -5.87
C GLY A 121 -2.84 -9.11 -5.71
N VAL A 122 -3.80 -9.02 -4.79
CA VAL A 122 -4.63 -7.84 -4.58
C VAL A 122 -4.65 -7.45 -3.12
N ILE A 123 -4.56 -6.16 -2.83
CA ILE A 123 -4.79 -5.56 -1.52
C ILE A 123 -6.11 -4.79 -1.58
N GLY A 124 -6.99 -5.03 -0.62
CA GLY A 124 -8.31 -4.40 -0.49
C GLY A 124 -9.39 -5.44 -0.13
N SER A 125 -10.55 -4.99 0.19
CA SER A 125 -11.10 -3.64 0.08
C SER A 125 -11.53 -3.09 1.44
N TYR A 126 -11.62 -1.77 1.55
CA TYR A 126 -12.41 -1.13 2.61
C TYR A 126 -13.90 -1.42 2.35
N GLY A 127 -14.50 -2.16 3.28
CA GLY A 127 -15.89 -2.60 3.13
C GLY A 127 -16.03 -4.07 2.74
N SER A 128 -16.49 -4.87 3.69
CA SER A 128 -16.67 -6.33 3.49
C SER A 128 -17.69 -6.69 2.42
N GLY A 129 -18.65 -5.81 2.12
CA GLY A 129 -19.70 -6.05 1.12
C GLY A 129 -19.14 -6.20 -0.29
N VAL A 130 -18.21 -5.34 -0.68
CA VAL A 130 -17.53 -5.37 -1.99
C VAL A 130 -16.48 -6.47 -2.05
N SER A 131 -15.78 -6.73 -0.92
CA SER A 131 -14.85 -7.86 -0.80
C SER A 131 -15.56 -9.21 -1.01
N ASN A 132 -16.75 -9.38 -0.42
CA ASN A 132 -17.57 -10.58 -0.64
C ASN A 132 -18.04 -10.71 -2.09
N ALA A 133 -18.43 -9.60 -2.72
CA ALA A 133 -18.93 -9.63 -4.09
C ALA A 133 -17.82 -10.02 -5.10
N ALA A 134 -16.62 -9.50 -4.93
CA ALA A 134 -15.49 -9.76 -5.81
C ALA A 134 -14.69 -11.03 -5.45
N GLY A 135 -14.89 -11.56 -4.23
CA GLY A 135 -14.05 -12.63 -3.69
C GLY A 135 -14.03 -13.91 -4.54
N GLN A 136 -15.17 -14.29 -5.13
CA GLN A 136 -15.22 -15.46 -6.02
C GLN A 136 -14.49 -15.20 -7.35
N THR A 137 -14.59 -14.00 -7.90
CA THR A 137 -13.90 -13.59 -9.12
C THR A 137 -12.38 -13.75 -8.99
N PHE A 138 -11.81 -13.30 -7.87
CA PHE A 138 -10.39 -13.49 -7.57
C PHE A 138 -10.04 -14.97 -7.39
N ALA A 139 -10.88 -15.73 -6.69
CA ALA A 139 -10.66 -17.15 -6.43
C ALA A 139 -10.66 -17.97 -7.74
N ASP A 140 -11.59 -17.71 -8.65
CA ASP A 140 -11.69 -18.41 -9.94
C ASP A 140 -10.48 -18.13 -10.84
N ALA A 141 -9.89 -16.95 -10.70
CA ALA A 141 -8.65 -16.56 -11.39
C ALA A 141 -7.37 -17.02 -10.67
N ASN A 142 -7.47 -17.65 -9.50
CA ASN A 142 -6.34 -18.00 -8.63
C ASN A 142 -5.49 -16.78 -8.20
N VAL A 143 -6.09 -15.61 -8.07
CA VAL A 143 -5.44 -14.39 -7.62
C VAL A 143 -5.70 -14.22 -6.12
N PRO A 144 -4.67 -14.25 -5.26
CA PRO A 144 -4.84 -14.04 -3.83
C PRO A 144 -5.21 -12.57 -3.54
N ALA A 145 -6.17 -12.37 -2.65
CA ALA A 145 -6.56 -11.06 -2.16
C ALA A 145 -6.40 -10.97 -0.65
N ILE A 146 -6.00 -9.80 -0.14
CA ILE A 146 -5.84 -9.55 1.29
C ILE A 146 -6.56 -8.27 1.69
N GLY A 147 -7.57 -8.39 2.56
CA GLY A 147 -8.33 -7.27 3.08
C GLY A 147 -7.66 -6.65 4.31
N ALA A 148 -7.44 -5.35 4.29
CA ALA A 148 -6.84 -4.62 5.41
C ALA A 148 -7.84 -4.36 6.54
N SER A 149 -9.10 -4.04 6.23
CA SER A 149 -10.13 -3.65 7.21
C SER A 149 -11.45 -4.42 7.13
N CYS A 150 -11.59 -5.39 6.25
CA CYS A 150 -12.83 -6.16 6.10
C CYS A 150 -13.01 -7.17 7.26
N THR A 151 -13.93 -6.86 8.19
CA THR A 151 -14.15 -7.59 9.45
C THR A 151 -15.20 -8.70 9.38
N ASN A 152 -16.05 -8.71 8.33
CA ASN A 152 -17.08 -9.72 8.19
C ASN A 152 -16.48 -11.12 7.97
N PRO A 153 -16.86 -12.15 8.76
CA PRO A 153 -16.35 -13.51 8.61
C PRO A 153 -16.49 -14.10 7.20
N GLN A 154 -17.56 -13.73 6.49
CA GLN A 154 -17.87 -14.28 5.16
C GLN A 154 -16.81 -13.96 4.10
N VAL A 155 -16.03 -12.90 4.27
CA VAL A 155 -14.97 -12.52 3.31
C VAL A 155 -13.96 -13.65 3.09
N THR A 156 -13.63 -14.39 4.16
CA THR A 156 -12.66 -15.49 4.07
C THR A 156 -13.28 -16.88 4.28
N ALA A 157 -14.57 -16.94 4.67
CA ALA A 157 -15.24 -18.21 4.92
C ALA A 157 -15.41 -19.00 3.61
N GLY A 158 -14.72 -20.15 3.50
CA GLY A 158 -14.78 -21.01 2.33
C GLY A 158 -13.99 -20.51 1.11
N ASN A 159 -13.42 -19.31 1.16
CA ASN A 159 -12.58 -18.77 0.10
C ASN A 159 -11.08 -18.97 0.44
N LYS A 160 -10.40 -19.80 -0.34
CA LYS A 160 -8.96 -20.12 -0.14
C LYS A 160 -8.03 -19.03 -0.66
N TYR A 161 -8.54 -18.08 -1.42
CA TYR A 161 -7.78 -17.00 -2.04
C TYR A 161 -8.01 -15.64 -1.37
N TYR A 162 -8.94 -15.52 -0.40
CA TYR A 162 -9.14 -14.27 0.32
C TYR A 162 -8.62 -14.37 1.77
N PHE A 163 -7.73 -13.49 2.12
CA PHE A 163 -7.09 -13.37 3.42
C PHE A 163 -7.48 -12.06 4.10
N ARG A 164 -7.10 -11.87 5.36
CA ARG A 164 -7.29 -10.61 6.10
C ARG A 164 -6.16 -10.37 7.08
N THR A 165 -5.89 -9.10 7.39
CA THR A 165 -4.96 -8.68 8.45
C THR A 165 -5.68 -8.21 9.70
N THR A 166 -7.00 -8.05 9.66
CA THR A 166 -7.82 -7.53 10.76
C THR A 166 -8.56 -8.65 11.52
N PHE A 167 -9.07 -8.30 12.69
CA PHE A 167 -9.98 -9.17 13.47
C PHE A 167 -11.36 -9.30 12.80
N MET A 168 -12.16 -10.23 13.29
CA MET A 168 -13.53 -10.45 12.81
C MET A 168 -14.57 -9.84 13.77
N ASP A 169 -15.73 -9.43 13.23
CA ASP A 169 -16.85 -8.88 13.99
C ASP A 169 -17.24 -9.68 15.24
N PRO A 170 -17.34 -11.03 15.22
CA PRO A 170 -17.67 -11.81 16.43
C PRO A 170 -16.65 -11.67 17.55
N PHE A 171 -15.37 -11.46 17.24
CA PHE A 171 -14.35 -11.19 18.25
C PHE A 171 -14.58 -9.81 18.88
N GLN A 172 -14.77 -8.79 18.07
CA GLN A 172 -15.05 -7.43 18.53
C GLN A 172 -16.30 -7.37 19.42
N GLY A 173 -17.38 -8.04 18.98
CA GLY A 173 -18.63 -8.14 19.75
C GLY A 173 -18.41 -8.76 21.12
N ARG A 174 -17.64 -9.85 21.22
CA ARG A 174 -17.29 -10.47 22.50
C ARG A 174 -16.51 -9.56 23.43
N VAL A 175 -15.49 -8.86 22.89
CA VAL A 175 -14.66 -7.91 23.66
C VAL A 175 -15.52 -6.80 24.25
N ILE A 176 -16.39 -6.19 23.42
CA ILE A 176 -17.28 -5.12 23.86
C ILE A 176 -18.27 -5.62 24.93
N ALA A 177 -18.85 -6.80 24.73
CA ALA A 177 -19.78 -7.40 25.71
C ALA A 177 -19.10 -7.72 27.04
N SER A 178 -17.87 -8.26 27.02
CA SER A 178 -17.09 -8.53 28.22
C SER A 178 -16.77 -7.24 28.97
N TYR A 179 -16.31 -6.20 28.26
CA TYR A 179 -16.04 -4.90 28.85
C TYR A 179 -17.29 -4.27 29.47
N ALA A 180 -18.44 -4.33 28.79
CA ALA A 180 -19.70 -3.81 29.31
C ALA A 180 -20.11 -4.54 30.60
N ALA A 181 -19.96 -5.87 30.65
CA ALA A 181 -20.26 -6.68 31.84
C ALA A 181 -19.33 -6.33 33.02
N GLU A 182 -18.04 -6.15 32.77
CA GLU A 182 -17.04 -5.73 33.78
C GLU A 182 -17.36 -4.35 34.34
N GLN A 183 -17.89 -3.42 33.52
CA GLN A 183 -18.34 -2.09 33.94
C GLN A 183 -19.72 -2.12 34.66
N GLY A 184 -20.34 -3.29 34.79
CA GLY A 184 -21.63 -3.45 35.49
C GLY A 184 -22.85 -3.08 34.65
N TYR A 185 -22.70 -2.83 33.36
CA TYR A 185 -23.83 -2.60 32.44
C TYR A 185 -24.67 -3.90 32.32
N ARG A 186 -25.97 -3.76 32.46
CA ARG A 186 -26.94 -4.84 32.35
C ARG A 186 -28.05 -4.37 31.42
N THR A 187 -28.10 -4.88 30.21
CA THR A 187 -29.11 -4.58 29.17
C THR A 187 -29.49 -3.12 29.06
#